data_ba40fd94da79dd350dde6f6248d77ae1
#
_entry.id   ba40fd94da79dd350dde6f6248d77ae1
#
_cell.length_a   1.000
_cell.length_b   1.000
_cell.length_c   1.000
_cell.angle_alpha   90.00
_cell.angle_beta   90.00
_cell.angle_gamma   90.00
#
_symmetry.space_group_name_H-M   'P 1'
#
loop_
_entity.id
_entity.type
_entity.pdbx_description
1 polymer ?
#
loop_
_entity_poly.entity_id
_entity_poly.type
_entity_poly.pdbx_seq_one_letter_code
_entity_poly.pdbx_strand_id
1 'polypeptide(L)'
;MPLCKTYYVNAETGRDSFDGLSEATAFASLRAVNRLTLQPGDRVRLACGSVFAGQYLHLTCCGSKDAPIVVGAYGDGPAPRIDADGQGIWYQDYGCQLDSPTHVYRGYVSSAVLLYDAAYVTVQDLEITNHSGAVLGESYSQPDKMERTGVAV
;
A
#
# COMPACT_ATOMS: atom_id res chain seq x y z
N MET A 1 -26.85 -2.76 -11.03
CA MET A 1 -25.94 -2.45 -9.92
C MET A 1 -24.71 -3.31 -10.03
N PRO A 2 -23.51 -2.74 -10.14
CA PRO A 2 -22.32 -3.54 -10.06
C PRO A 2 -22.25 -4.21 -8.68
N LEU A 3 -21.99 -5.50 -8.67
CA LEU A 3 -21.77 -6.23 -7.42
C LEU A 3 -20.41 -5.86 -6.88
N CYS A 4 -20.34 -5.42 -5.63
CA CYS A 4 -19.09 -5.19 -4.93
C CYS A 4 -18.31 -6.50 -4.83
N LYS A 5 -17.02 -6.45 -5.10
CA LYS A 5 -16.14 -7.61 -5.01
C LYS A 5 -15.30 -7.54 -3.75
N THR A 6 -14.98 -8.68 -3.20
CA THR A 6 -13.96 -8.82 -2.17
C THR A 6 -12.81 -9.63 -2.75
N TYR A 7 -11.61 -9.03 -2.73
CA TYR A 7 -10.37 -9.69 -3.13
C TYR A 7 -9.58 -10.12 -1.92
N TYR A 8 -9.02 -11.30 -1.98
CA TYR A 8 -8.23 -11.91 -0.91
C TYR A 8 -6.78 -12.03 -1.33
N VAL A 9 -5.87 -11.78 -0.40
CA VAL A 9 -4.43 -11.88 -0.61
C VAL A 9 -3.83 -12.65 0.55
N ASN A 10 -3.05 -13.68 0.26
CA ASN A 10 -2.35 -14.50 1.25
C ASN A 10 -0.94 -14.79 0.75
N ALA A 11 0.06 -14.24 1.46
CA ALA A 11 1.45 -14.36 1.06
C ALA A 11 2.00 -15.80 1.12
N GLU A 12 1.36 -16.68 1.93
CA GLU A 12 1.84 -18.04 2.11
C GLU A 12 1.19 -19.04 1.15
N THR A 13 -0.13 -18.94 0.97
CA THR A 13 -0.91 -19.92 0.22
C THR A 13 -1.49 -19.42 -1.08
N GLY A 14 -1.45 -18.11 -1.31
CA GLY A 14 -2.00 -17.49 -2.50
C GLY A 14 -1.17 -17.72 -3.77
N ARG A 15 -1.76 -17.40 -4.90
CA ARG A 15 -1.11 -17.40 -6.20
C ARG A 15 -1.65 -16.25 -7.05
N ASP A 16 -0.78 -15.52 -7.71
CA ASP A 16 -1.20 -14.39 -8.56
C ASP A 16 -1.87 -14.84 -9.87
N SER A 17 -1.85 -16.14 -10.16
CA SER A 17 -2.62 -16.74 -11.25
C SER A 17 -4.08 -17.03 -10.89
N PHE A 18 -4.45 -16.90 -9.62
CA PHE A 18 -5.83 -17.04 -9.15
C PHE A 18 -6.62 -15.77 -9.41
N ASP A 19 -7.93 -15.81 -9.18
CA ASP A 19 -8.83 -14.68 -9.38
C ASP A 19 -8.94 -13.74 -8.16
N GLY A 20 -8.45 -14.17 -7.01
CA GLY A 20 -8.50 -13.43 -5.76
C GLY A 20 -9.89 -13.33 -5.12
N LEU A 21 -10.91 -13.96 -5.68
CA LEU A 21 -12.31 -13.74 -5.27
C LEU A 21 -12.77 -14.61 -4.08
N SER A 22 -11.91 -15.47 -3.57
CA SER A 22 -12.15 -16.26 -2.36
C SER A 22 -10.85 -16.48 -1.59
N GLU A 23 -10.96 -16.88 -0.33
CA GLU A 23 -9.77 -17.24 0.46
C GLU A 23 -8.99 -18.41 -0.17
N ALA A 24 -9.69 -19.37 -0.78
CA ALA A 24 -9.08 -20.51 -1.46
C ALA A 24 -8.38 -20.14 -2.77
N THR A 25 -8.78 -19.03 -3.40
CA THR A 25 -8.20 -18.53 -4.66
C THR A 25 -7.53 -17.18 -4.47
N ALA A 26 -6.99 -16.93 -3.28
CA ALA A 26 -6.33 -15.67 -2.94
C ALA A 26 -5.11 -15.40 -3.84
N PHE A 27 -4.85 -14.12 -4.10
CA PHE A 27 -3.57 -13.70 -4.68
C PHE A 27 -2.42 -13.94 -3.71
N ALA A 28 -1.20 -14.04 -4.22
CA ALA A 28 0.00 -14.18 -3.40
C ALA A 28 0.65 -12.83 -3.06
N SER A 29 0.46 -11.81 -3.88
CA SER A 29 1.21 -10.56 -3.77
C SER A 29 0.34 -9.31 -3.87
N LEU A 30 0.86 -8.21 -3.33
CA LEU A 30 0.26 -6.88 -3.50
C LEU A 30 0.35 -6.39 -4.95
N ARG A 31 1.29 -6.92 -5.73
CA ARG A 31 1.38 -6.61 -7.16
C ARG A 31 0.10 -6.98 -7.91
N ALA A 32 -0.53 -8.08 -7.55
CA ALA A 32 -1.81 -8.45 -8.14
C ALA A 32 -2.90 -7.43 -7.78
N VAL A 33 -2.91 -6.92 -6.54
CA VAL A 33 -3.85 -5.88 -6.11
C VAL A 33 -3.62 -4.56 -6.84
N ASN A 34 -2.36 -4.15 -6.99
CA ASN A 34 -2.00 -2.91 -7.68
C ASN A 34 -2.46 -2.87 -9.15
N ARG A 35 -2.73 -4.02 -9.75
CA ARG A 35 -3.23 -4.14 -11.12
C ARG A 35 -4.76 -4.13 -11.23
N LEU A 36 -5.46 -4.21 -10.11
CA LEU A 36 -6.91 -4.22 -10.11
C LEU A 36 -7.47 -2.82 -10.40
N THR A 37 -8.60 -2.81 -11.09
CA THR A 37 -9.45 -1.62 -11.19
C THR A 37 -10.56 -1.76 -10.15
N LEU A 38 -10.30 -1.23 -8.95
CA LEU A 38 -11.26 -1.29 -7.84
C LEU A 38 -12.42 -0.34 -8.09
N GLN A 39 -13.61 -0.81 -7.80
CA GLN A 39 -14.86 -0.08 -7.94
C GLN A 39 -15.41 0.33 -6.57
N PRO A 40 -16.28 1.35 -6.48
CA PRO A 40 -16.93 1.70 -5.23
C PRO A 40 -17.56 0.49 -4.54
N GLY A 41 -17.24 0.31 -3.26
CA GLY A 41 -17.70 -0.82 -2.44
C GLY A 41 -16.83 -2.07 -2.50
N ASP A 42 -15.84 -2.11 -3.37
CA ASP A 42 -14.89 -3.23 -3.40
C ASP A 42 -14.05 -3.28 -2.12
N ARG A 43 -13.61 -4.47 -1.78
CA ARG A 43 -12.78 -4.72 -0.61
C ARG A 43 -11.55 -5.52 -1.00
N VAL A 44 -10.42 -5.21 -0.35
CA VAL A 44 -9.20 -6.02 -0.40
C VAL A 44 -8.90 -6.49 1.01
N ARG A 45 -8.73 -7.78 1.19
CA ARG A 45 -8.48 -8.40 2.49
C ARG A 45 -7.15 -9.17 2.46
N LEU A 46 -6.25 -8.76 3.32
CA LEU A 46 -4.94 -9.38 3.49
C LEU A 46 -5.02 -10.40 4.63
N ALA A 47 -4.49 -11.60 4.42
CA ALA A 47 -4.51 -12.63 5.45
C ALA A 47 -3.66 -12.24 6.65
N CYS A 48 -4.21 -12.37 7.86
CA CYS A 48 -3.44 -12.24 9.09
C CYS A 48 -2.24 -13.19 9.07
N GLY A 49 -1.11 -12.77 9.61
CA GLY A 49 0.16 -13.50 9.58
C GLY A 49 0.97 -13.34 8.29
N SER A 50 0.39 -12.81 7.22
CA SER A 50 1.12 -12.54 5.98
C SER A 50 2.14 -11.42 6.17
N VAL A 51 3.33 -11.60 5.59
CA VAL A 51 4.36 -10.57 5.46
C VAL A 51 4.65 -10.35 3.98
N PHE A 52 4.37 -9.16 3.51
CA PHE A 52 4.62 -8.75 2.12
C PHE A 52 5.94 -7.98 2.04
N ALA A 53 7.04 -8.72 2.13
CA ALA A 53 8.39 -8.16 2.16
C ALA A 53 8.84 -7.67 0.77
N GLY A 54 9.39 -6.47 0.72
CA GLY A 54 9.80 -5.83 -0.53
C GLY A 54 8.63 -5.47 -1.44
N GLN A 55 7.42 -5.37 -0.89
CA GLN A 55 6.19 -5.11 -1.62
C GLN A 55 5.52 -3.82 -1.12
N TYR A 56 4.69 -3.27 -1.96
CA TYR A 56 3.98 -2.01 -1.70
C TYR A 56 2.55 -2.06 -2.23
N LEU A 57 1.70 -1.21 -1.69
CA LEU A 57 0.32 -1.05 -2.12
C LEU A 57 0.12 0.37 -2.67
N HIS A 58 0.05 0.49 -3.98
CA HIS A 58 -0.19 1.76 -4.66
C HIS A 58 -1.53 1.71 -5.38
N LEU A 59 -2.47 2.51 -4.91
CA LEU A 59 -3.83 2.54 -5.41
C LEU A 59 -4.19 3.92 -5.99
N THR A 60 -4.79 3.89 -7.16
CA THR A 60 -5.45 5.02 -7.79
C THR A 60 -6.90 4.61 -8.03
N CYS A 61 -7.75 4.82 -7.03
CA CYS A 61 -9.14 4.36 -7.08
C CYS A 61 -10.04 5.28 -6.28
N CYS A 62 -11.30 5.31 -6.64
CA CYS A 62 -12.30 6.11 -5.94
C CYS A 62 -13.48 5.25 -5.56
N GLY A 63 -13.75 5.21 -4.26
CA GLY A 63 -15.02 4.76 -3.72
C GLY A 63 -16.08 5.86 -3.81
N SER A 64 -17.12 5.73 -3.04
CA SER A 64 -18.13 6.79 -2.82
C SER A 64 -18.46 6.89 -1.34
N LYS A 65 -19.17 7.95 -0.97
CA LYS A 65 -19.59 8.16 0.42
C LYS A 65 -20.36 6.95 0.98
N ASP A 66 -21.23 6.36 0.18
CA ASP A 66 -22.08 5.24 0.59
C ASP A 66 -21.47 3.88 0.28
N ALA A 67 -20.38 3.84 -0.49
CA ALA A 67 -19.68 2.63 -0.89
C ALA A 67 -18.15 2.87 -0.94
N PRO A 68 -17.49 3.07 0.22
CA PRO A 68 -16.04 3.23 0.26
C PRO A 68 -15.34 1.95 -0.16
N ILE A 69 -14.13 2.11 -0.71
CA ILE A 69 -13.22 0.99 -0.92
C ILE A 69 -12.48 0.73 0.39
N VAL A 70 -12.41 -0.51 0.83
CA VAL A 70 -11.79 -0.87 2.10
C VAL A 70 -10.67 -1.87 1.88
N VAL A 71 -9.47 -1.51 2.33
CA VAL A 71 -8.34 -2.44 2.46
C VAL A 71 -8.18 -2.78 3.94
N GLY A 72 -8.20 -4.07 4.26
CA GLY A 72 -8.13 -4.54 5.64
C GLY A 72 -7.58 -5.96 5.73
N ALA A 73 -7.85 -6.62 6.85
CA ALA A 73 -7.36 -7.95 7.15
C ALA A 73 -8.48 -8.98 7.24
N TYR A 74 -8.11 -10.26 7.14
CA TYR A 74 -8.98 -11.38 7.45
C TYR A 74 -8.21 -12.52 8.11
N GLY A 75 -8.95 -13.39 8.75
CA GLY A 75 -8.39 -14.53 9.48
C GLY A 75 -7.94 -14.16 10.90
N ASP A 76 -7.29 -15.11 11.55
CA ASP A 76 -6.81 -14.97 12.92
C ASP A 76 -5.28 -14.84 12.93
N GLY A 77 -4.75 -14.15 13.91
CA GLY A 77 -3.33 -13.98 14.09
C GLY A 77 -2.86 -12.54 14.03
N PRO A 78 -1.54 -12.30 13.93
CA PRO A 78 -1.00 -10.96 13.84
C PRO A 78 -1.48 -10.22 12.59
N ALA A 79 -1.59 -8.91 12.68
CA ALA A 79 -1.95 -8.08 11.52
C ALA A 79 -1.03 -8.36 10.33
N PRO A 80 -1.56 -8.38 9.11
CA PRO A 80 -0.71 -8.52 7.94
C PRO A 80 0.22 -7.31 7.83
N ARG A 81 1.47 -7.58 7.47
CA ARG A 81 2.51 -6.55 7.37
C ARG A 81 2.85 -6.27 5.92
N ILE A 82 2.84 -5.00 5.56
CA ILE A 82 3.45 -4.49 4.33
C ILE A 82 4.80 -3.91 4.71
N ASP A 83 5.87 -4.49 4.20
CA ASP A 83 7.24 -4.02 4.43
C ASP A 83 7.85 -3.67 3.07
N ALA A 84 7.81 -2.39 2.72
CA ALA A 84 8.24 -1.96 1.39
C ALA A 84 9.75 -2.02 1.21
N ASP A 85 10.54 -1.87 2.27
CA ASP A 85 12.01 -1.88 2.22
C ASP A 85 12.58 -1.03 1.08
N GLY A 86 12.06 0.19 0.94
CA GLY A 86 12.47 1.14 -0.09
C GLY A 86 11.89 0.90 -1.47
N GLN A 87 11.04 -0.09 -1.65
CA GLN A 87 10.28 -0.28 -2.88
C GLN A 87 9.07 0.66 -2.94
N GLY A 88 8.29 0.61 -4.01
CA GLY A 88 7.17 1.52 -4.17
C GLY A 88 7.64 2.94 -4.48
N ILE A 89 8.55 3.05 -5.43
CA ILE A 89 9.13 4.33 -5.84
C ILE A 89 8.14 5.06 -6.74
N TRP A 90 7.90 6.34 -6.43
CA TRP A 90 7.09 7.21 -7.24
C TRP A 90 7.66 8.63 -7.24
N TYR A 91 7.27 9.45 -8.21
CA TYR A 91 7.71 10.84 -8.30
C TYR A 91 6.69 11.73 -7.60
N GLN A 92 7.11 12.38 -6.51
CA GLN A 92 6.28 13.38 -5.85
C GLN A 92 6.64 14.78 -6.34
N ASP A 93 5.62 15.61 -6.47
CA ASP A 93 5.77 17.02 -6.82
C ASP A 93 4.74 17.86 -6.07
N TYR A 94 5.18 18.55 -5.03
CA TYR A 94 4.34 19.48 -4.28
C TYR A 94 4.30 20.88 -4.88
N GLY A 95 4.92 21.09 -6.04
CA GLY A 95 4.90 22.35 -6.79
C GLY A 95 5.81 23.45 -6.23
N CYS A 96 5.98 23.52 -4.92
CA CYS A 96 6.81 24.52 -4.25
C CYS A 96 7.60 23.93 -3.09
N GLN A 97 8.64 24.60 -2.69
CA GLN A 97 9.44 24.20 -1.53
C GLN A 97 8.56 24.23 -0.27
N LEU A 98 8.62 23.14 0.50
CA LEU A 98 8.00 23.07 1.81
C LEU A 98 8.80 23.90 2.83
N ASP A 99 8.18 24.21 3.97
CA ASP A 99 8.78 25.08 5.00
C ASP A 99 10.12 24.55 5.56
N SER A 100 10.37 23.27 5.44
CA SER A 100 11.65 22.69 5.86
C SER A 100 12.57 22.50 4.64
N PRO A 101 13.79 23.07 4.68
CA PRO A 101 14.76 22.86 3.61
C PRO A 101 15.29 21.43 3.50
N THR A 102 14.96 20.60 4.49
CA THR A 102 15.40 19.20 4.54
C THR A 102 14.40 18.25 3.90
N HIS A 103 13.19 18.72 3.54
CA HIS A 103 12.20 17.87 2.88
C HIS A 103 12.30 17.98 1.37
N VAL A 104 12.26 16.83 0.72
CA VAL A 104 12.19 16.75 -0.74
C VAL A 104 10.79 17.11 -1.19
N TYR A 105 10.63 18.25 -1.86
CA TYR A 105 9.34 18.66 -2.40
C TYR A 105 9.12 18.23 -3.85
N ARG A 106 10.18 17.87 -4.54
CA ARG A 106 10.17 17.26 -5.88
C ARG A 106 11.21 16.17 -5.97
N GLY A 107 10.83 15.00 -6.43
CA GLY A 107 11.77 13.90 -6.62
C GLY A 107 11.15 12.54 -6.40
N TYR A 108 11.97 11.52 -6.58
CA TYR A 108 11.56 10.15 -6.32
C TYR A 108 11.63 9.83 -4.83
N VAL A 109 10.55 9.24 -4.34
CA VAL A 109 10.41 8.77 -2.95
C VAL A 109 9.84 7.37 -2.95
N SER A 110 10.03 6.64 -1.85
CA SER A 110 9.43 5.33 -1.62
C SER A 110 8.26 5.46 -0.66
N SER A 111 7.11 4.88 -1.01
CA SER A 111 5.97 4.78 -0.10
C SER A 111 5.45 3.35 -0.05
N ALA A 112 5.28 2.81 1.15
CA ALA A 112 4.75 1.46 1.32
C ALA A 112 3.28 1.39 0.93
N VAL A 113 2.50 2.39 1.30
CA VAL A 113 1.12 2.59 0.84
C VAL A 113 1.02 3.97 0.21
N LEU A 114 0.54 4.04 -1.02
CA LEU A 114 0.27 5.28 -1.73
C LEU A 114 -1.18 5.28 -2.22
N LEU A 115 -1.90 6.31 -1.83
CA LEU A 115 -3.23 6.62 -2.35
C LEU A 115 -3.12 7.86 -3.22
N TYR A 116 -2.97 7.65 -4.53
CA TYR A 116 -2.75 8.72 -5.51
C TYR A 116 -4.04 9.01 -6.27
N ASP A 117 -4.48 10.27 -6.25
CA ASP A 117 -5.77 10.66 -6.85
C ASP A 117 -6.93 9.73 -6.37
N ALA A 118 -6.93 9.41 -5.09
CA ALA A 118 -7.87 8.48 -4.48
C ALA A 118 -8.88 9.23 -3.61
N ALA A 119 -10.09 8.69 -3.54
CA ALA A 119 -11.14 9.21 -2.67
C ALA A 119 -11.99 8.08 -2.09
N TYR A 120 -12.47 8.29 -0.87
CA TYR A 120 -13.31 7.32 -0.15
C TYR A 120 -12.66 5.93 -0.08
N VAL A 121 -11.40 5.90 0.31
CA VAL A 121 -10.61 4.69 0.55
C VAL A 121 -10.27 4.61 2.04
N THR A 122 -10.52 3.46 2.63
CA THR A 122 -10.14 3.14 4.01
C THR A 122 -9.05 2.08 4.00
N VAL A 123 -7.96 2.34 4.71
CA VAL A 123 -6.89 1.36 4.99
C VAL A 123 -6.86 1.13 6.48
N GLN A 124 -7.03 -0.11 6.92
CA GLN A 124 -7.16 -0.48 8.33
C GLN A 124 -6.57 -1.85 8.65
N ASP A 125 -6.28 -2.08 9.93
CA ASP A 125 -5.87 -3.39 10.47
C ASP A 125 -4.60 -3.96 9.85
N LEU A 126 -3.69 -3.10 9.42
CA LEU A 126 -2.41 -3.46 8.80
C LEU A 126 -1.24 -2.93 9.61
N GLU A 127 -0.15 -3.65 9.60
CA GLU A 127 1.16 -3.14 9.98
C GLU A 127 1.89 -2.67 8.72
N ILE A 128 2.36 -1.43 8.71
CA ILE A 128 3.01 -0.83 7.54
C ILE A 128 4.38 -0.35 7.96
N THR A 129 5.41 -0.86 7.28
CA THR A 129 6.79 -0.49 7.49
C THR A 129 7.47 -0.14 6.18
N ASN A 130 8.40 0.79 6.23
CA ASN A 130 9.25 1.12 5.09
C ASN A 130 10.64 1.47 5.65
N HIS A 131 11.38 0.43 5.99
CA HIS A 131 12.64 0.57 6.68
C HIS A 131 13.64 1.40 5.85
N SER A 132 14.26 2.38 6.50
CA SER A 132 15.12 3.33 5.80
C SER A 132 16.53 2.78 5.52
N GLY A 133 16.93 1.70 6.16
CA GLY A 133 18.32 1.28 6.17
C GLY A 133 19.28 2.29 6.81
N ALA A 134 18.76 3.41 7.32
CA ALA A 134 19.59 4.42 7.98
C ALA A 134 20.12 3.91 9.31
N VAL A 135 21.38 4.20 9.57
CA VAL A 135 22.01 3.94 10.87
C VAL A 135 21.57 5.04 11.83
N LEU A 136 21.38 4.70 13.10
CA LEU A 136 21.01 5.66 14.14
C LEU A 136 22.00 6.83 14.17
N GLY A 137 21.50 8.05 14.03
CA GLY A 137 22.31 9.28 13.98
C GLY A 137 22.68 9.77 12.59
N GLU A 138 22.35 9.05 11.53
CA GLU A 138 22.48 9.55 10.16
C GLU A 138 21.30 10.45 9.78
N SER A 139 21.58 11.52 9.04
CA SER A 139 20.53 12.41 8.54
C SER A 139 19.81 11.79 7.35
N TYR A 140 18.48 11.78 7.39
CA TYR A 140 17.63 11.37 6.29
C TYR A 140 17.65 12.36 5.10
N SER A 141 18.11 13.56 5.35
CA SER A 141 18.05 14.70 4.43
C SER A 141 19.23 14.76 3.47
N GLN A 142 19.99 13.70 3.35
CA GLN A 142 21.10 13.68 2.39
C GLN A 142 20.55 13.58 0.95
N PRO A 143 21.06 14.36 0.00
CA PRO A 143 20.54 14.35 -1.38
C PRO A 143 20.59 13.00 -2.10
N ASP A 144 21.45 12.10 -1.62
CA ASP A 144 21.63 10.75 -2.15
C ASP A 144 20.74 9.69 -1.47
N LYS A 145 19.97 10.08 -0.45
CA LYS A 145 19.05 9.17 0.26
C LYS A 145 17.62 9.52 -0.11
N MET A 146 16.96 8.54 -0.71
CA MET A 146 15.54 8.65 -1.03
C MET A 146 14.70 8.60 0.25
N GLU A 147 13.78 9.55 0.40
CA GLU A 147 12.82 9.51 1.49
C GLU A 147 11.94 8.27 1.41
N ARG A 148 11.62 7.69 2.55
CA ARG A 148 10.77 6.52 2.69
C ARG A 148 9.62 6.84 3.64
N THR A 149 8.40 6.65 3.15
CA THR A 149 7.19 6.87 3.94
C THR A 149 6.40 5.58 4.13
N GLY A 150 5.70 5.47 5.24
CA GLY A 150 4.75 4.38 5.45
C GLY A 150 3.52 4.57 4.55
N VAL A 151 2.82 5.69 4.73
CA VAL A 151 1.60 6.01 3.98
C VAL A 151 1.74 7.41 3.39
N ALA A 152 1.44 7.54 2.10
CA ALA A 152 1.31 8.81 1.40
C ALA A 152 -0.08 8.91 0.76
N VAL A 153 -0.66 10.12 0.81
CA VAL A 153 -1.99 10.42 0.28
C VAL A 153 -1.93 11.71 -0.53
#